data_f8589fcb939cddba113acf0be0956c11
#
_entry.id   f8589fcb939cddba113acf0be0956c11
#
_cell.length_a   1.000
_cell.length_b   1.000
_cell.length_c   1.000
_cell.angle_alpha   90.00
_cell.angle_beta   90.00
_cell.angle_gamma   90.00
#
_symmetry.space_group_name_H-M   'P 1'
#
loop_
_entity.id
_entity.type
_entity.pdbx_description
1 polymer ?
#
loop_
_entity_poly.entity_id
_entity_poly.type
_entity_poly.pdbx_seq_one_letter_code
_entity_poly.pdbx_strand_id
1 'polypeptide(L)'
;MNKTKIDWCDATVNCVYGCPNNCEYCYGNVLNKRFHFCKDWKVPEWKPEHLKAFYSRKPRSIFIDSMSDIGTWRQEWLEQVIDAIVANQQHRYIALTKRPDELSKKLISIKSKRDDLDDVYPLFGPRKLFFGISITTQAQADSVRNSVDFYSIEPILEPIVIDSYKMPPLLIIGAETGNRKGKVIPKKEWVDDLVRQADERHSAVFMKESLRQLMGDDFRQDKLPWAIER
;
A
#
# COMPACT_ATOMS: atom_id res chain seq x y z
N MET A 1 6.09 -10.33 -13.73
CA MET A 1 6.46 -9.24 -12.80
C MET A 1 6.77 -8.01 -13.63
N ASN A 2 6.02 -6.93 -13.45
CA ASN A 2 6.14 -5.72 -14.26
C ASN A 2 7.08 -4.72 -13.57
N LYS A 3 7.97 -4.08 -14.35
CA LYS A 3 8.70 -2.90 -13.89
C LYS A 3 7.66 -1.81 -13.60
N THR A 4 7.77 -1.15 -12.45
CA THR A 4 6.82 -0.11 -12.02
C THR A 4 7.44 1.27 -12.03
N LYS A 5 6.57 2.30 -12.09
CA LYS A 5 6.93 3.71 -11.83
C LYS A 5 6.61 4.10 -10.39
N ILE A 6 6.17 3.17 -9.56
CA ILE A 6 5.96 3.39 -8.13
C ILE A 6 7.34 3.43 -7.48
N ASP A 7 7.71 4.56 -6.91
CA ASP A 7 9.06 4.88 -6.45
C ASP A 7 9.47 4.17 -5.13
N TRP A 8 8.51 3.59 -4.41
CA TRP A 8 8.75 2.88 -3.16
C TRP A 8 8.74 1.33 -3.27
N CYS A 9 8.72 0.77 -4.50
CA CYS A 9 8.87 -0.67 -4.72
C CYS A 9 9.56 -0.98 -6.07
N ASP A 10 10.16 -2.19 -6.19
CA ASP A 10 10.86 -2.60 -7.42
C ASP A 10 9.91 -3.08 -8.51
N ALA A 11 8.76 -3.64 -8.14
CA ALA A 11 7.83 -4.26 -9.07
C ALA A 11 6.40 -4.30 -8.55
N THR A 12 5.45 -4.51 -9.45
CA THR A 12 4.07 -4.84 -9.11
C THR A 12 3.67 -6.22 -9.61
N VAL A 13 2.88 -6.93 -8.84
CA VAL A 13 2.19 -8.16 -9.24
C VAL A 13 0.76 -8.08 -8.78
N ASN A 14 -0.19 -8.07 -9.71
CA ASN A 14 -1.61 -7.97 -9.42
C ASN A 14 -2.30 -9.30 -9.74
N CYS A 15 -2.65 -10.04 -8.71
CA CYS A 15 -3.46 -11.25 -8.85
C CYS A 15 -4.97 -10.95 -8.82
N VAL A 16 -5.34 -9.72 -8.44
CA VAL A 16 -6.72 -9.23 -8.48
C VAL A 16 -6.76 -7.90 -9.23
N TYR A 17 -7.72 -7.75 -10.11
CA TYR A 17 -8.03 -6.51 -10.82
C TYR A 17 -9.44 -6.07 -10.49
N GLY A 18 -9.61 -4.78 -10.22
CA GLY A 18 -10.89 -4.20 -9.84
C GLY A 18 -10.98 -3.89 -8.35
N CYS A 19 -11.77 -2.87 -8.01
CA CYS A 19 -11.89 -2.34 -6.66
C CYS A 19 -13.25 -1.65 -6.47
N PRO A 20 -14.04 -2.02 -5.44
CA PRO A 20 -15.34 -1.41 -5.18
C PRO A 20 -15.28 -0.07 -4.45
N ASN A 21 -14.09 0.41 -4.04
CA ASN A 21 -13.96 1.64 -3.24
C ASN A 21 -14.35 2.93 -3.97
N ASN A 22 -14.46 2.92 -5.30
CA ASN A 22 -14.96 4.03 -6.14
C ASN A 22 -14.26 5.38 -5.91
N CYS A 23 -12.94 5.38 -5.69
CA CYS A 23 -12.16 6.60 -5.50
C CYS A 23 -12.13 7.44 -6.79
N GLU A 24 -12.43 8.73 -6.72
CA GLU A 24 -12.43 9.64 -7.89
C GLU A 24 -11.06 9.77 -8.55
N TYR A 25 -10.00 9.70 -7.76
CA TYR A 25 -8.60 9.78 -8.21
C TYR A 25 -7.99 8.42 -8.62
N CYS A 26 -8.81 7.36 -8.71
CA CYS A 26 -8.31 6.00 -8.95
C CYS A 26 -7.64 5.85 -10.33
N TYR A 27 -6.31 5.80 -10.35
CA TYR A 27 -5.57 5.55 -11.58
C TYR A 27 -5.83 4.15 -12.16
N GLY A 28 -6.09 3.14 -11.32
CA GLY A 28 -6.40 1.78 -11.75
C GLY A 28 -7.68 1.72 -12.57
N ASN A 29 -8.73 2.46 -12.17
CA ASN A 29 -9.97 2.56 -12.94
C ASN A 29 -9.72 3.27 -14.30
N VAL A 30 -8.90 4.32 -14.32
CA VAL A 30 -8.52 5.00 -15.58
C VAL A 30 -7.78 4.04 -16.52
N LEU A 31 -6.84 3.27 -15.99
CA LEU A 31 -6.11 2.26 -16.76
C LEU A 31 -7.04 1.14 -17.23
N ASN A 32 -7.99 0.69 -16.40
CA ASN A 32 -8.94 -0.33 -16.81
C ASN A 32 -9.84 0.11 -17.97
N LYS A 33 -10.29 1.36 -18.00
CA LYS A 33 -11.03 1.92 -19.14
C LYS A 33 -10.24 1.87 -20.45
N ARG A 34 -8.90 1.91 -20.38
CA ARG A 34 -8.03 1.88 -21.56
C ARG A 34 -7.61 0.47 -21.96
N PHE A 35 -7.32 -0.38 -20.98
CA PHE A 35 -6.66 -1.68 -21.21
C PHE A 35 -7.53 -2.89 -20.92
N HIS A 36 -8.73 -2.71 -20.35
CA HIS A 36 -9.73 -3.76 -20.09
C HIS A 36 -9.18 -4.95 -19.28
N PHE A 37 -8.47 -4.69 -18.17
CA PHE A 37 -7.92 -5.74 -17.30
C PHE A 37 -8.99 -6.59 -16.62
N CYS A 38 -10.15 -6.00 -16.32
CA CYS A 38 -11.35 -6.66 -15.83
C CYS A 38 -12.61 -6.07 -16.51
N LYS A 39 -13.70 -6.82 -16.51
CA LYS A 39 -14.97 -6.43 -17.18
C LYS A 39 -15.63 -5.23 -16.50
N ASP A 40 -15.75 -5.30 -15.18
CA ASP A 40 -16.29 -4.22 -14.34
C ASP A 40 -15.29 -3.91 -13.24
N TRP A 41 -14.81 -2.65 -13.20
CA TRP A 41 -13.86 -2.21 -12.19
C TRP A 41 -14.38 -2.36 -10.76
N LYS A 42 -15.69 -2.27 -10.54
CA LYS A 42 -16.30 -2.40 -9.22
C LYS A 42 -16.41 -3.85 -8.73
N VAL A 43 -16.22 -4.82 -9.64
CA VAL A 43 -16.28 -6.25 -9.34
C VAL A 43 -14.89 -6.86 -9.49
N PRO A 44 -14.16 -7.08 -8.37
CA PRO A 44 -12.83 -7.66 -8.44
C PRO A 44 -12.80 -9.02 -9.14
N GLU A 45 -11.84 -9.19 -10.06
CA GLU A 45 -11.59 -10.44 -10.80
C GLU A 45 -10.26 -11.06 -10.38
N TRP A 46 -10.26 -12.35 -10.10
CA TRP A 46 -9.11 -13.16 -9.74
C TRP A 46 -8.33 -13.66 -10.97
N LYS A 47 -7.00 -13.50 -10.95
CA LYS A 47 -6.06 -13.89 -12.01
C LYS A 47 -4.94 -14.78 -11.41
N PRO A 48 -5.23 -16.05 -11.06
CA PRO A 48 -4.27 -16.94 -10.38
C PRO A 48 -2.99 -17.17 -11.18
N GLU A 49 -3.03 -17.06 -12.50
CA GLU A 49 -1.88 -17.19 -13.39
C GLU A 49 -0.77 -16.17 -13.11
N HIS A 50 -1.09 -15.06 -12.44
CA HIS A 50 -0.11 -14.05 -12.04
C HIS A 50 0.72 -14.45 -10.83
N LEU A 51 0.28 -15.43 -10.01
CA LEU A 51 1.04 -15.96 -8.89
C LEU A 51 2.42 -16.51 -9.32
N LYS A 52 2.54 -17.02 -10.55
CA LYS A 52 3.83 -17.49 -11.10
C LYS A 52 4.94 -16.43 -11.05
N ALA A 53 4.59 -15.14 -11.00
CA ALA A 53 5.58 -14.08 -10.95
C ALA A 53 6.32 -14.04 -9.60
N PHE A 54 5.76 -14.58 -8.51
CA PHE A 54 6.41 -14.66 -7.21
C PHE A 54 7.59 -15.65 -7.20
N TYR A 55 7.59 -16.63 -8.09
CA TYR A 55 8.64 -17.66 -8.19
C TYR A 55 9.93 -17.17 -8.88
N SER A 56 10.07 -15.86 -9.11
CA SER A 56 11.31 -15.31 -9.67
C SER A 56 12.43 -15.38 -8.64
N ARG A 57 13.65 -15.75 -9.08
CA ARG A 57 14.79 -15.97 -8.16
C ARG A 57 15.40 -14.65 -7.63
N LYS A 58 15.32 -13.57 -8.41
CA LYS A 58 15.94 -12.29 -8.04
C LYS A 58 15.11 -11.61 -6.94
N PRO A 59 15.67 -11.36 -5.75
CA PRO A 59 14.96 -10.64 -4.67
C PRO A 59 14.45 -9.28 -5.14
N ARG A 60 13.23 -8.92 -4.73
CA ARG A 60 12.56 -7.65 -5.06
C ARG A 60 11.58 -7.26 -3.97
N SER A 61 11.35 -5.96 -3.84
CA SER A 61 10.16 -5.42 -3.16
C SER A 61 9.00 -5.38 -4.16
N ILE A 62 7.88 -6.03 -3.81
CA ILE A 62 6.74 -6.26 -4.72
C ILE A 62 5.47 -5.69 -4.10
N PHE A 63 4.86 -4.71 -4.77
CA PHE A 63 3.52 -4.24 -4.41
C PHE A 63 2.46 -5.14 -5.08
N ILE A 64 1.62 -5.79 -4.27
CA ILE A 64 0.78 -6.91 -4.74
C ILE A 64 -0.66 -6.55 -5.07
N ASP A 65 -1.11 -5.32 -4.80
CA ASP A 65 -2.49 -4.89 -5.01
C ASP A 65 -2.63 -3.49 -5.63
N SER A 66 -1.67 -3.11 -6.49
CA SER A 66 -1.71 -1.80 -7.15
C SER A 66 -2.93 -1.59 -8.06
N MET A 67 -3.65 -2.65 -8.44
CA MET A 67 -4.85 -2.63 -9.28
C MET A 67 -6.12 -3.10 -8.55
N SER A 68 -6.08 -3.15 -7.21
CA SER A 68 -7.20 -3.58 -6.36
C SER A 68 -7.02 -3.01 -4.95
N ASP A 69 -7.76 -3.54 -3.99
CA ASP A 69 -7.59 -3.27 -2.55
C ASP A 69 -7.67 -4.62 -1.84
N ILE A 70 -6.59 -5.02 -1.16
CA ILE A 70 -6.49 -6.35 -0.53
C ILE A 70 -7.59 -6.60 0.51
N GLY A 71 -8.09 -5.56 1.17
CA GLY A 71 -9.22 -5.67 2.10
C GLY A 71 -10.52 -6.12 1.42
N THR A 72 -10.66 -5.92 0.09
CA THR A 72 -11.84 -6.31 -0.68
C THR A 72 -11.75 -7.70 -1.30
N TRP A 73 -10.58 -8.36 -1.24
CA TRP A 73 -10.40 -9.68 -1.83
C TRP A 73 -11.25 -10.73 -1.14
N ARG A 74 -11.63 -11.78 -1.86
CA ARG A 74 -12.19 -12.98 -1.23
C ARG A 74 -11.13 -13.66 -0.38
N GLN A 75 -11.55 -14.32 0.69
CA GLN A 75 -10.61 -14.97 1.61
C GLN A 75 -9.75 -16.02 0.91
N GLU A 76 -10.35 -16.82 0.02
CA GLU A 76 -9.67 -17.87 -0.73
C GLU A 76 -8.56 -17.31 -1.65
N TRP A 77 -8.72 -16.09 -2.17
CA TRP A 77 -7.70 -15.44 -2.99
C TRP A 77 -6.53 -14.97 -2.13
N LEU A 78 -6.85 -14.38 -0.96
CA LEU A 78 -5.84 -13.96 0.00
C LEU A 78 -5.03 -15.15 0.51
N GLU A 79 -5.66 -16.28 0.83
CA GLU A 79 -5.00 -17.51 1.25
C GLU A 79 -4.01 -18.00 0.18
N GLN A 80 -4.43 -18.09 -1.09
CA GLN A 80 -3.55 -18.50 -2.20
C GLN A 80 -2.36 -17.54 -2.41
N VAL A 81 -2.56 -16.23 -2.23
CA VAL A 81 -1.48 -15.24 -2.30
C VAL A 81 -0.51 -15.43 -1.11
N ILE A 82 -1.01 -15.67 0.09
CA ILE A 82 -0.18 -15.96 1.27
C ILE A 82 0.62 -17.25 1.06
N ASP A 83 0.03 -18.31 0.51
CA ASP A 83 0.74 -19.55 0.16
C ASP A 83 1.93 -19.27 -0.77
N ALA A 84 1.70 -18.48 -1.81
CA ALA A 84 2.75 -18.10 -2.74
C ALA A 84 3.84 -17.23 -2.08
N ILE A 85 3.48 -16.37 -1.13
CA ILE A 85 4.43 -15.54 -0.35
C ILE A 85 5.27 -16.42 0.57
N VAL A 86 4.66 -17.34 1.33
CA VAL A 86 5.35 -18.28 2.21
C VAL A 86 6.35 -19.15 1.43
N ALA A 87 5.97 -19.59 0.22
CA ALA A 87 6.85 -20.36 -0.65
C ALA A 87 7.98 -19.54 -1.29
N ASN A 88 7.94 -18.20 -1.22
CA ASN A 88 8.87 -17.31 -1.95
C ASN A 88 9.42 -16.17 -1.08
N GLN A 89 10.01 -16.51 0.06
CA GLN A 89 10.49 -15.56 1.08
C GLN A 89 11.73 -14.75 0.68
N GLN A 90 12.29 -14.95 -0.52
CA GLN A 90 13.37 -14.12 -1.05
C GLN A 90 12.92 -12.69 -1.36
N HIS A 91 11.62 -12.45 -1.55
CA HIS A 91 11.05 -11.13 -1.80
C HIS A 91 10.61 -10.42 -0.51
N ARG A 92 10.26 -9.14 -0.67
CA ARG A 92 9.48 -8.37 0.28
C ARG A 92 8.17 -7.99 -0.40
N TYR A 93 7.05 -8.22 0.26
CA TYR A 93 5.72 -7.99 -0.30
C TYR A 93 5.04 -6.84 0.44
N ILE A 94 4.40 -5.97 -0.31
CA ILE A 94 3.74 -4.78 0.21
C ILE A 94 2.30 -4.79 -0.27
N ALA A 95 1.35 -4.53 0.63
CA ALA A 95 -0.05 -4.41 0.32
C ALA A 95 -0.67 -3.18 0.98
N LEU A 96 -1.69 -2.61 0.34
CA LEU A 96 -2.43 -1.44 0.82
C LEU A 96 -3.92 -1.72 0.89
N THR A 97 -4.57 -1.16 1.91
CA THR A 97 -6.02 -1.22 2.00
C THR A 97 -6.62 0.11 2.49
N LYS A 98 -7.84 0.40 2.05
CA LYS A 98 -8.74 1.38 2.65
C LYS A 98 -9.77 0.72 3.57
N ARG A 99 -9.68 -0.61 3.75
CA ARG A 99 -10.58 -1.44 4.54
C ARG A 99 -9.82 -2.29 5.56
N PRO A 100 -9.14 -1.65 6.53
CA PRO A 100 -8.27 -2.37 7.47
C PRO A 100 -9.04 -3.39 8.33
N ASP A 101 -10.30 -3.10 8.70
CA ASP A 101 -11.08 -4.00 9.53
C ASP A 101 -11.46 -5.29 8.80
N GLU A 102 -11.81 -5.20 7.50
CA GLU A 102 -12.09 -6.38 6.68
C GLU A 102 -10.83 -7.22 6.46
N LEU A 103 -9.69 -6.59 6.22
CA LEU A 103 -8.42 -7.29 6.10
C LEU A 103 -8.05 -7.99 7.41
N SER A 104 -8.14 -7.30 8.55
CA SER A 104 -7.83 -7.86 9.87
C SER A 104 -8.66 -9.09 10.20
N LYS A 105 -9.98 -9.06 9.94
CA LYS A 105 -10.85 -10.23 10.13
C LYS A 105 -10.39 -11.45 9.33
N LYS A 106 -10.00 -11.23 8.06
CA LYS A 106 -9.49 -12.30 7.19
C LYS A 106 -8.16 -12.85 7.69
N LEU A 107 -7.21 -11.98 8.06
CA LEU A 107 -5.92 -12.41 8.58
C LEU A 107 -6.06 -13.19 9.90
N ILE A 108 -6.93 -12.78 10.81
CA ILE A 108 -7.24 -13.52 12.04
C ILE A 108 -7.80 -14.89 11.68
N SER A 109 -8.76 -14.97 10.75
CA SER A 109 -9.32 -16.25 10.30
C SER A 109 -8.28 -17.16 9.65
N ILE A 110 -7.34 -16.62 8.89
CA ILE A 110 -6.24 -17.39 8.28
C ILE A 110 -5.30 -17.90 9.38
N LYS A 111 -4.88 -17.02 10.29
CA LYS A 111 -3.95 -17.35 11.37
C LYS A 111 -4.54 -18.39 12.33
N SER A 112 -5.84 -18.40 12.55
CA SER A 112 -6.48 -19.43 13.40
C SER A 112 -6.43 -20.86 12.83
N LYS A 113 -6.08 -21.00 11.54
CA LYS A 113 -6.05 -22.30 10.84
C LYS A 113 -4.64 -22.74 10.44
N ARG A 114 -3.64 -21.84 10.55
CA ARG A 114 -2.27 -22.10 10.11
C ARG A 114 -1.26 -21.17 10.80
N ASP A 115 -0.11 -21.70 11.12
CA ASP A 115 0.95 -20.96 11.85
C ASP A 115 1.99 -20.34 10.89
N ASP A 116 2.08 -20.80 9.64
CA ASP A 116 3.09 -20.37 8.67
C ASP A 116 2.92 -18.91 8.17
N LEU A 117 1.81 -18.24 8.50
CA LEU A 117 1.69 -16.81 8.33
C LEU A 117 2.75 -16.07 9.17
N ASP A 118 3.14 -16.59 10.32
CA ASP A 118 4.19 -16.03 11.17
C ASP A 118 5.59 -16.10 10.52
N ASP A 119 5.81 -16.97 9.53
CA ASP A 119 7.07 -17.00 8.77
C ASP A 119 7.29 -15.75 7.91
N VAL A 120 6.22 -15.09 7.52
CA VAL A 120 6.25 -13.92 6.62
C VAL A 120 5.73 -12.64 7.25
N TYR A 121 4.83 -12.76 8.24
CA TYR A 121 4.25 -11.65 9.00
C TYR A 121 4.26 -11.94 10.51
N PRO A 122 5.45 -12.08 11.13
CA PRO A 122 5.58 -12.36 12.55
C PRO A 122 5.18 -11.15 13.40
N LEU A 123 4.76 -11.42 14.63
CA LEU A 123 4.50 -10.36 15.62
C LEU A 123 5.79 -9.61 15.98
N PHE A 124 6.91 -10.32 16.07
CA PHE A 124 8.24 -9.79 16.34
C PHE A 124 9.25 -10.35 15.33
N GLY A 125 10.21 -9.52 14.92
CA GLY A 125 11.28 -9.93 14.02
C GLY A 125 11.10 -9.46 12.57
N PRO A 126 11.96 -9.93 11.64
CA PRO A 126 12.00 -9.44 10.26
C PRO A 126 10.78 -9.93 9.46
N ARG A 127 10.07 -8.99 8.88
CA ARG A 127 8.89 -9.24 8.04
C ARG A 127 9.25 -9.45 6.57
N LYS A 128 8.46 -10.26 5.89
CA LYS A 128 8.45 -10.43 4.43
C LYS A 128 7.23 -9.77 3.79
N LEU A 129 6.13 -9.68 4.53
CA LEU A 129 4.88 -9.07 4.13
C LEU A 129 4.63 -7.84 4.99
N PHE A 130 4.28 -6.72 4.36
CA PHE A 130 4.03 -5.43 4.97
C PHE A 130 2.64 -4.94 4.58
N PHE A 131 1.85 -4.56 5.56
CA PHE A 131 0.52 -4.02 5.35
C PHE A 131 0.46 -2.54 5.68
N GLY A 132 -0.06 -1.75 4.75
CA GLY A 132 -0.33 -0.34 4.92
C GLY A 132 -1.81 0.00 4.82
N ILE A 133 -2.17 1.16 5.38
CA ILE A 133 -3.49 1.76 5.21
C ILE A 133 -3.36 2.98 4.31
N SER A 134 -4.22 3.08 3.28
CA SER A 134 -4.34 4.30 2.49
C SER A 134 -5.25 5.29 3.22
N ILE A 135 -4.71 6.47 3.52
CA ILE A 135 -5.40 7.57 4.16
C ILE A 135 -5.31 8.78 3.21
N THR A 136 -6.42 9.38 2.87
CA THR A 136 -6.46 10.56 1.98
C THR A 136 -7.23 11.72 2.60
N THR A 137 -7.96 11.47 3.70
CA THR A 137 -8.76 12.45 4.42
C THR A 137 -8.63 12.26 5.92
N GLN A 138 -8.94 13.32 6.70
CA GLN A 138 -8.96 13.29 8.16
C GLN A 138 -9.92 12.22 8.70
N ALA A 139 -11.10 12.10 8.10
CA ALA A 139 -12.09 11.10 8.52
C ALA A 139 -11.55 9.66 8.41
N GLN A 140 -10.71 9.38 7.40
CA GLN A 140 -10.04 8.09 7.29
C GLN A 140 -8.97 7.89 8.37
N ALA A 141 -8.18 8.93 8.68
CA ALA A 141 -7.20 8.87 9.77
C ALA A 141 -7.87 8.60 11.12
N ASP A 142 -8.97 9.28 11.41
CA ASP A 142 -9.74 9.10 12.65
C ASP A 142 -10.31 7.68 12.78
N SER A 143 -10.69 7.07 11.66
CA SER A 143 -11.31 5.74 11.63
C SER A 143 -10.34 4.59 11.87
N VAL A 144 -9.01 4.81 11.75
CA VAL A 144 -8.01 3.76 11.94
C VAL A 144 -8.00 3.28 13.39
N ARG A 145 -8.09 1.97 13.59
CA ARG A 145 -8.11 1.32 14.92
C ARG A 145 -6.97 0.33 15.13
N ASN A 146 -6.33 -0.12 14.05
CA ASN A 146 -5.33 -1.18 14.08
C ASN A 146 -3.93 -0.62 13.82
N SER A 147 -2.93 -1.17 14.51
CA SER A 147 -1.52 -0.93 14.16
C SER A 147 -1.20 -1.56 12.81
N VAL A 148 -0.43 -0.85 12.00
CA VAL A 148 0.02 -1.28 10.68
C VAL A 148 1.49 -0.89 10.46
N ASP A 149 2.10 -1.40 9.40
CA ASP A 149 3.50 -1.13 9.10
C ASP A 149 3.73 0.28 8.56
N PHE A 150 2.74 0.84 7.84
CA PHE A 150 2.84 2.19 7.28
C PHE A 150 1.48 2.78 6.92
N TYR A 151 1.43 4.10 6.80
CA TYR A 151 0.34 4.79 6.11
C TYR A 151 0.81 5.29 4.76
N SER A 152 -0.05 5.13 3.74
CA SER A 152 0.09 5.77 2.44
C SER A 152 -0.91 6.93 2.37
N ILE A 153 -0.41 8.15 2.54
CA ILE A 153 -1.17 9.40 2.42
C ILE A 153 -1.06 9.86 0.96
N GLU A 154 -1.72 9.11 0.08
CA GLU A 154 -1.61 9.28 -1.37
C GLU A 154 -2.95 9.02 -2.07
N PRO A 155 -3.53 10.07 -2.68
CA PRO A 155 -3.11 11.47 -2.59
C PRO A 155 -3.48 12.11 -1.26
N ILE A 156 -2.64 13.05 -0.80
CA ILE A 156 -3.05 13.96 0.28
C ILE A 156 -4.09 14.94 -0.29
N LEU A 157 -5.31 14.92 0.24
CA LEU A 157 -6.43 15.72 -0.26
C LEU A 157 -6.80 16.89 0.65
N GLU A 158 -6.37 16.85 1.90
CA GLU A 158 -6.63 17.86 2.93
C GLU A 158 -5.56 17.76 4.04
N PRO A 159 -5.48 18.72 4.98
CA PRO A 159 -4.65 18.58 6.17
C PRO A 159 -5.06 17.36 6.97
N ILE A 160 -4.07 16.60 7.47
CA ILE A 160 -4.30 15.36 8.23
C ILE A 160 -3.52 15.43 9.54
N VAL A 161 -4.22 15.23 10.63
CA VAL A 161 -3.65 15.05 11.97
C VAL A 161 -3.80 13.58 12.35
N ILE A 162 -2.70 12.94 12.67
CA ILE A 162 -2.65 11.53 13.08
C ILE A 162 -2.52 11.51 14.60
N ASP A 163 -3.45 10.81 15.26
CA ASP A 163 -3.33 10.54 16.69
C ASP A 163 -1.96 9.87 16.98
N SER A 164 -1.21 10.45 17.92
CA SER A 164 0.14 10.01 18.23
C SER A 164 0.27 8.53 18.58
N TYR A 165 -0.79 7.93 19.15
CA TYR A 165 -0.83 6.49 19.45
C TYR A 165 -1.08 5.60 18.22
N LYS A 166 -1.55 6.19 17.13
CA LYS A 166 -1.83 5.51 15.86
C LYS A 166 -0.74 5.73 14.81
N MET A 167 0.28 6.56 15.12
CA MET A 167 1.36 6.83 14.19
C MET A 167 2.13 5.55 13.85
N PRO A 168 2.17 5.13 12.56
CA PRO A 168 2.90 3.95 12.16
C PRO A 168 4.40 4.23 12.06
N PRO A 169 5.26 3.19 11.95
CA PRO A 169 6.70 3.35 11.75
C PRO A 169 7.11 4.11 10.48
N LEU A 170 6.23 4.24 9.49
CA LEU A 170 6.52 4.89 8.21
C LEU A 170 5.28 5.61 7.66
N LEU A 171 5.49 6.82 7.14
CA LEU A 171 4.55 7.55 6.29
C LEU A 171 5.07 7.60 4.85
N ILE A 172 4.25 7.20 3.88
CA ILE A 172 4.45 7.47 2.45
C ILE A 172 3.51 8.61 2.09
N ILE A 173 4.03 9.74 1.61
CA ILE A 173 3.24 10.94 1.33
C ILE A 173 3.34 11.28 -0.16
N GLY A 174 2.21 11.55 -0.81
CA GLY A 174 2.21 11.88 -2.24
C GLY A 174 1.05 12.77 -2.65
N ALA A 175 1.27 13.58 -3.69
CA ALA A 175 0.24 14.37 -4.33
C ALA A 175 -0.53 13.53 -5.35
N GLU A 176 -1.75 13.95 -5.68
CA GLU A 176 -2.52 13.38 -6.77
C GLU A 176 -1.80 13.58 -8.11
N THR A 177 -1.60 12.49 -8.84
CA THR A 177 -0.99 12.50 -10.17
C THR A 177 -2.05 12.41 -11.28
N GLY A 178 -1.64 12.69 -12.53
CA GLY A 178 -2.55 12.68 -13.67
C GLY A 178 -3.31 14.00 -13.88
N ASN A 179 -4.29 13.98 -14.80
CA ASN A 179 -4.97 15.18 -15.31
C ASN A 179 -6.46 15.22 -14.94
N ARG A 180 -6.84 14.72 -13.77
CA ARG A 180 -8.23 14.78 -13.31
C ARG A 180 -8.67 16.24 -13.16
N LYS A 181 -9.85 16.59 -13.70
CA LYS A 181 -10.46 17.89 -13.45
C LYS A 181 -10.81 18.00 -11.95
N GLY A 182 -10.42 19.08 -11.31
CA GLY A 182 -10.61 19.27 -9.86
C GLY A 182 -9.62 18.47 -8.98
N LYS A 183 -8.47 18.08 -9.55
CA LYS A 183 -7.37 17.52 -8.77
C LYS A 183 -6.95 18.45 -7.65
N VAL A 184 -6.77 17.90 -6.45
CA VAL A 184 -6.25 18.64 -5.31
C VAL A 184 -4.73 18.79 -5.44
N ILE A 185 -4.26 20.04 -5.35
CA ILE A 185 -2.84 20.36 -5.23
C ILE A 185 -2.57 20.58 -3.74
N PRO A 186 -1.76 19.75 -3.09
CA PRO A 186 -1.48 19.90 -1.68
C PRO A 186 -0.72 21.20 -1.40
N LYS A 187 -0.93 21.76 -0.21
CA LYS A 187 -0.11 22.86 0.29
C LYS A 187 1.13 22.30 0.98
N LYS A 188 2.24 23.05 0.90
CA LYS A 188 3.49 22.65 1.56
C LYS A 188 3.29 22.44 3.08
N GLU A 189 2.51 23.32 3.71
CA GLU A 189 2.22 23.28 5.14
C GLU A 189 1.54 21.97 5.58
N TRP A 190 0.76 21.32 4.70
CA TRP A 190 0.12 20.02 5.01
C TRP A 190 1.16 18.91 5.09
N VAL A 191 2.17 18.97 4.20
CA VAL A 191 3.25 17.98 4.19
C VAL A 191 4.22 18.24 5.34
N ASP A 192 4.59 19.50 5.58
CA ASP A 192 5.46 19.90 6.70
C ASP A 192 4.87 19.45 8.04
N ASP A 193 3.56 19.61 8.22
CA ASP A 193 2.88 19.18 9.46
C ASP A 193 2.89 17.65 9.64
N LEU A 194 2.70 16.88 8.56
CA LEU A 194 2.84 15.42 8.61
C LEU A 194 4.27 14.98 8.94
N VAL A 195 5.27 15.66 8.39
CA VAL A 195 6.68 15.40 8.70
C VAL A 195 6.96 15.67 10.17
N ARG A 196 6.50 16.82 10.69
CA ARG A 196 6.65 17.16 12.11
C ARG A 196 6.01 16.10 13.01
N GLN A 197 4.78 15.66 12.70
CA GLN A 197 4.09 14.61 13.45
C GLN A 197 4.86 13.29 13.42
N ALA A 198 5.45 12.92 12.27
CA ALA A 198 6.28 11.73 12.13
C ALA A 198 7.56 11.82 12.95
N ASP A 199 8.25 12.96 12.91
CA ASP A 199 9.50 13.20 13.64
C ASP A 199 9.28 13.15 15.17
N GLU A 200 8.19 13.69 15.68
CA GLU A 200 7.80 13.61 17.09
C GLU A 200 7.62 12.15 17.57
N ARG A 201 7.39 11.21 16.66
CA ARG A 201 7.20 9.79 16.95
C ARG A 201 8.33 8.90 16.41
N HIS A 202 9.40 9.49 15.89
CA HIS A 202 10.53 8.80 15.26
C HIS A 202 10.11 7.89 14.11
N SER A 203 9.04 8.26 13.40
CA SER A 203 8.57 7.56 12.21
C SER A 203 9.32 8.01 10.98
N ALA A 204 9.67 7.07 10.11
CA ALA A 204 10.28 7.38 8.82
C ALA A 204 9.28 8.08 7.88
N VAL A 205 9.80 8.93 6.98
CA VAL A 205 9.02 9.62 5.95
C VAL A 205 9.57 9.32 4.58
N PHE A 206 8.70 8.89 3.67
CA PHE A 206 9.03 8.74 2.25
C PHE A 206 8.09 9.62 1.42
N MET A 207 8.61 10.73 0.92
CA MET A 207 7.89 11.60 0.00
C MET A 207 8.00 11.06 -1.42
N LYS A 208 6.88 10.97 -2.11
CA LYS A 208 6.86 10.56 -3.52
C LYS A 208 7.36 11.67 -4.43
N GLU A 209 7.89 11.29 -5.58
CA GLU A 209 8.38 12.25 -6.59
C GLU A 209 7.36 13.33 -6.95
N SER A 210 6.06 13.06 -6.80
CA SER A 210 4.99 14.04 -7.01
C SER A 210 5.03 15.25 -6.07
N LEU A 211 5.80 15.18 -4.97
CA LEU A 211 6.00 16.28 -4.03
C LEU A 211 7.34 17.01 -4.22
N ARG A 212 8.26 16.51 -5.05
CA ARG A 212 9.60 17.09 -5.18
C ARG A 212 9.60 18.57 -5.50
N GLN A 213 8.78 19.01 -6.44
CA GLN A 213 8.71 20.42 -6.82
C GLN A 213 8.12 21.29 -5.69
N LEU A 214 7.17 20.75 -4.93
CA LEU A 214 6.52 21.45 -3.82
C LEU A 214 7.47 21.62 -2.64
N MET A 215 8.25 20.59 -2.33
CA MET A 215 9.08 20.52 -1.14
C MET A 215 10.49 21.08 -1.34
N GLY A 216 11.00 21.10 -2.59
CA GLY A 216 12.37 21.61 -2.87
C GLY A 216 13.42 20.92 -2.02
N ASP A 217 14.17 21.70 -1.23
CA ASP A 217 15.26 21.22 -0.35
C ASP A 217 14.73 20.40 0.85
N ASP A 218 13.45 20.56 1.22
CA ASP A 218 12.81 19.79 2.29
C ASP A 218 12.30 18.42 1.82
N PHE A 219 12.52 18.06 0.54
CA PHE A 219 12.13 16.75 0.01
C PHE A 219 12.90 15.62 0.68
N ARG A 220 12.18 14.66 1.27
CA ARG A 220 12.75 13.59 2.11
C ARG A 220 12.30 12.21 1.66
N GLN A 221 13.27 11.28 1.57
CA GLN A 221 13.04 9.86 1.31
C GLN A 221 13.90 9.02 2.25
N ASP A 222 13.33 8.63 3.38
CA ASP A 222 14.01 7.75 4.32
C ASP A 222 14.06 6.31 3.80
N LYS A 223 14.96 5.48 4.36
CA LYS A 223 15.11 4.08 3.96
C LYS A 223 13.82 3.32 4.28
N LEU A 224 13.31 2.63 3.26
CA LEU A 224 12.11 1.80 3.38
C LEU A 224 12.43 0.47 4.09
N PRO A 225 11.55 -0.04 4.97
CA PRO A 225 11.78 -1.30 5.70
C PRO A 225 11.83 -2.53 4.79
N TRP A 226 11.27 -2.44 3.59
CA TRP A 226 11.32 -3.50 2.57
C TRP A 226 12.37 -3.28 1.49
N ALA A 227 13.24 -2.29 1.62
CA ALA A 227 14.32 -2.09 0.66
C ALA A 227 15.23 -3.34 0.60
N ILE A 228 15.50 -3.81 -0.62
CA ILE A 228 16.42 -4.92 -0.86
C ILE A 228 17.83 -4.34 -1.03
N GLU A 229 18.72 -4.71 -0.15
CA GLU A 229 20.15 -4.38 -0.29
C GLU A 229 20.71 -5.14 -1.50
N ARG A 230 21.33 -4.42 -2.41
CA ARG A 230 21.89 -4.94 -3.68
C ARG A 230 23.40 -5.08 -3.58
#